data_6dfe4ce6c8b2fa6c232f633824ce8daf
#
_entry.id   6dfe4ce6c8b2fa6c232f633824ce8daf
#
_cell.length_a   1.000
_cell.length_b   1.000
_cell.length_c   1.000
_cell.angle_alpha   90.00
_cell.angle_beta   90.00
_cell.angle_gamma   90.00
#
_symmetry.space_group_name_H-M   'P 1'
#
loop_
_entity.id
_entity.type
_entity.pdbx_description
1 polymer ?
#
loop_
_entity_poly.entity_id
_entity_poly.type
_entity_poly.pdbx_seq_one_letter_code
_entity_poly.pdbx_strand_id
1 'polypeptide(L)'
;DSFIGAQARLMSQAMRKLTGSISKSKTILLFINQVRMKISTVPFGNPETTTGGLALKFYSSVIVNIKKIEDITQGDEKLGIGVKMTVKKNKLSPPFKVAETVLLFDRGFSKELEIIELASKLDIIKKTGTWFSYQDIKLGQGKMNAADFLVANKEISLEIENTIREYYSVKPVLSITLNAFAETSETKPKKSKQ
;
A
#
# COMPACT_ATOMS: atom_id res chain seq x y z
N ASP A 1 8.40 -35.16 -19.60
CA ASP A 1 9.40 -34.48 -18.69
C ASP A 1 9.93 -33.13 -19.15
N SER A 2 9.44 -32.57 -20.28
CA SER A 2 9.98 -31.30 -20.81
C SER A 2 9.41 -30.04 -20.19
N PHE A 3 8.42 -30.13 -19.32
CA PHE A 3 7.73 -28.96 -18.75
C PHE A 3 8.36 -28.39 -17.47
N ILE A 4 9.22 -29.15 -16.80
CA ILE A 4 9.92 -28.68 -15.62
C ILE A 4 10.94 -27.61 -16.03
N GLY A 5 10.71 -26.37 -15.60
CA GLY A 5 11.58 -25.24 -15.93
C GLY A 5 11.23 -24.43 -17.19
N ALA A 6 10.23 -24.85 -17.97
CA ALA A 6 9.81 -24.08 -19.17
C ALA A 6 9.40 -22.64 -18.80
N GLN A 7 8.63 -22.46 -17.74
CA GLN A 7 8.23 -21.15 -17.24
C GLN A 7 9.45 -20.31 -16.80
N ALA A 8 10.44 -20.91 -16.15
CA ALA A 8 11.65 -20.22 -15.74
C ALA A 8 12.52 -19.79 -16.95
N ARG A 9 12.60 -20.63 -17.99
CA ARG A 9 13.29 -20.29 -19.24
C ARG A 9 12.60 -19.14 -19.97
N LEU A 10 11.26 -19.23 -20.12
CA LEU A 10 10.46 -18.17 -20.73
C LEU A 10 10.62 -16.84 -19.98
N MET A 11 10.55 -16.86 -18.65
CA MET A 11 10.74 -15.68 -17.83
C MET A 11 12.14 -15.09 -18.02
N SER A 12 13.17 -15.92 -18.08
CA SER A 12 14.55 -15.45 -18.30
C SER A 12 14.73 -14.80 -19.69
N GLN A 13 14.09 -15.36 -20.71
CA GLN A 13 14.10 -14.76 -22.05
C GLN A 13 13.32 -13.44 -22.10
N ALA A 14 12.15 -13.40 -21.47
CA ALA A 14 11.31 -12.21 -21.39
C ALA A 14 12.05 -11.07 -20.68
N MET A 15 12.69 -11.33 -19.54
CA MET A 15 13.43 -10.31 -18.80
C MET A 15 14.58 -9.72 -19.61
N ARG A 16 15.33 -10.53 -20.35
CA ARG A 16 16.40 -10.01 -21.23
C ARG A 16 15.89 -9.06 -22.31
N LYS A 17 14.74 -9.40 -22.93
CA LYS A 17 14.13 -8.56 -23.98
C LYS A 17 13.50 -7.28 -23.40
N LEU A 18 12.77 -7.41 -22.29
CA LEU A 18 12.02 -6.30 -21.68
C LEU A 18 12.92 -5.25 -21.05
N THR A 19 14.06 -5.63 -20.46
CA THR A 19 14.94 -4.70 -19.76
C THR A 19 15.39 -3.54 -20.66
N GLY A 20 15.80 -3.84 -21.91
CA GLY A 20 16.20 -2.81 -22.86
C GLY A 20 15.06 -1.86 -23.26
N SER A 21 13.86 -2.41 -23.49
CA SER A 21 12.68 -1.63 -23.86
C SER A 21 12.18 -0.75 -22.72
N ILE A 22 12.11 -1.30 -21.50
CA ILE A 22 11.69 -0.60 -20.28
C ILE A 22 12.61 0.58 -19.98
N SER A 23 13.92 0.37 -20.07
CA SER A 23 14.91 1.43 -19.86
C SER A 23 14.76 2.59 -20.85
N LYS A 24 14.56 2.28 -22.13
CA LYS A 24 14.36 3.30 -23.18
C LYS A 24 13.05 4.06 -23.03
N SER A 25 11.97 3.38 -22.69
CA SER A 25 10.63 3.99 -22.55
C SER A 25 10.40 4.66 -21.18
N LYS A 26 11.36 4.57 -20.24
CA LYS A 26 11.20 5.07 -18.85
C LYS A 26 9.93 4.57 -18.17
N THR A 27 9.54 3.33 -18.45
CA THR A 27 8.33 2.68 -17.96
C THR A 27 8.58 1.95 -16.66
N ILE A 28 7.61 1.96 -15.75
CA ILE A 28 7.59 1.10 -14.57
C ILE A 28 6.85 -0.18 -14.92
N LEU A 29 7.48 -1.33 -14.71
CA LEU A 29 6.89 -2.65 -14.91
C LEU A 29 6.69 -3.33 -13.55
N LEU A 30 5.43 -3.65 -13.23
CA LEU A 30 5.04 -4.34 -12.01
C LEU A 30 4.71 -5.81 -12.32
N PHE A 31 5.38 -6.72 -11.61
CA PHE A 31 5.08 -8.15 -11.65
C PHE A 31 4.33 -8.55 -10.39
N ILE A 32 3.14 -9.11 -10.56
CA ILE A 32 2.38 -9.73 -9.48
C ILE A 32 2.71 -11.23 -9.49
N ASN A 33 3.16 -11.76 -8.36
CA ASN A 33 3.53 -13.16 -8.23
C ASN A 33 3.01 -13.74 -6.92
N GLN A 34 2.78 -15.07 -6.91
CA GLN A 34 2.38 -15.79 -5.71
C GLN A 34 3.60 -16.39 -5.01
N VAL A 35 3.56 -16.36 -3.68
CA VAL A 35 4.51 -17.09 -2.84
C VAL A 35 4.03 -18.54 -2.70
N ARG A 36 4.94 -19.48 -2.89
CA ARG A 36 4.72 -20.92 -2.69
C ARG A 36 5.64 -21.41 -1.58
N MET A 37 5.14 -22.35 -0.80
CA MET A 37 5.97 -23.04 0.18
C MET A 37 6.67 -24.20 -0.52
N LYS A 38 8.01 -24.26 -0.45
CA LYS A 38 8.75 -25.45 -0.83
C LYS A 38 8.70 -26.43 0.33
N ILE A 39 8.40 -27.69 0.02
CA ILE A 39 8.67 -28.77 0.95
C ILE A 39 10.19 -28.93 1.00
N SER A 40 10.82 -28.36 2.03
CA SER A 40 12.25 -28.44 2.22
C SER A 40 12.58 -29.59 3.15
N THR A 41 13.45 -30.46 2.71
CA THR A 41 14.05 -31.52 3.54
C THR A 41 15.16 -30.97 4.45
N VAL A 42 15.52 -29.68 4.31
CA VAL A 42 16.58 -29.04 5.10
C VAL A 42 15.95 -28.14 6.17
N PRO A 43 16.23 -28.36 7.48
CA PRO A 43 15.56 -27.68 8.59
C PRO A 43 15.78 -26.16 8.67
N PHE A 44 16.79 -25.60 8.02
CA PHE A 44 17.22 -24.21 8.18
C PHE A 44 17.14 -23.35 6.90
N GLY A 45 16.24 -23.65 5.97
CA GLY A 45 16.03 -22.87 4.75
C GLY A 45 14.78 -21.98 4.82
N ASN A 46 14.77 -20.84 4.12
CA ASN A 46 13.53 -20.10 3.90
C ASN A 46 12.64 -20.92 2.92
N PRO A 47 11.50 -21.46 3.39
CA PRO A 47 10.65 -22.31 2.57
C PRO A 47 9.89 -21.52 1.50
N GLU A 48 9.84 -20.19 1.58
CA GLU A 48 9.13 -19.35 0.64
C GLU A 48 9.86 -19.25 -0.70
N THR A 49 9.16 -19.58 -1.78
CA THR A 49 9.65 -19.41 -3.16
C THR A 49 8.56 -18.78 -4.03
N THR A 50 8.98 -18.16 -5.13
CA THR A 50 8.07 -17.59 -6.14
C THR A 50 8.08 -18.43 -7.41
N THR A 51 6.99 -18.42 -8.15
CA THR A 51 6.92 -19.05 -9.47
C THR A 51 7.74 -18.29 -10.51
N GLY A 52 8.15 -18.95 -11.60
CA GLY A 52 8.90 -18.29 -12.69
C GLY A 52 10.42 -18.29 -12.52
N GLY A 53 10.96 -19.03 -11.55
CA GLY A 53 12.40 -19.20 -11.36
C GLY A 53 13.10 -17.97 -10.76
N LEU A 54 14.42 -17.91 -10.88
CA LEU A 54 15.24 -16.88 -10.25
C LEU A 54 15.34 -15.57 -11.06
N ALA A 55 14.90 -15.56 -12.31
CA ALA A 55 15.06 -14.40 -13.20
C ALA A 55 14.47 -13.12 -12.60
N LEU A 56 13.21 -13.14 -12.15
CA LEU A 56 12.57 -11.99 -11.52
C LEU A 56 13.35 -11.48 -10.31
N LYS A 57 13.87 -12.39 -9.48
CA LYS A 57 14.65 -12.04 -8.30
C LYS A 57 15.92 -11.25 -8.65
N PHE A 58 16.59 -11.59 -9.76
CA PHE A 58 17.79 -10.90 -10.20
C PHE A 58 17.49 -9.57 -10.92
N TYR A 59 16.53 -9.58 -11.84
CA TYR A 59 16.20 -8.41 -12.65
C TYR A 59 15.47 -7.31 -11.88
N SER A 60 14.61 -7.64 -10.90
CA SER A 60 13.85 -6.64 -10.13
C SER A 60 14.76 -5.66 -9.41
N SER A 61 14.39 -4.39 -9.45
CA SER A 61 14.98 -3.33 -8.64
C SER A 61 14.42 -3.32 -7.23
N VAL A 62 13.11 -3.58 -7.09
CA VAL A 62 12.41 -3.64 -5.81
C VAL A 62 11.59 -4.93 -5.74
N ILE A 63 11.57 -5.58 -4.59
CA ILE A 63 10.69 -6.72 -4.28
C ILE A 63 9.98 -6.41 -2.98
N VAL A 64 8.66 -6.39 -3.03
CA VAL A 64 7.78 -6.20 -1.87
C VAL A 64 7.01 -7.50 -1.62
N ASN A 65 7.05 -7.99 -0.40
CA ASN A 65 6.23 -9.09 0.07
C ASN A 65 5.00 -8.51 0.77
N ILE A 66 3.81 -8.93 0.35
CA ILE A 66 2.54 -8.47 0.89
C ILE A 66 1.90 -9.65 1.61
N LYS A 67 1.56 -9.47 2.89
CA LYS A 67 0.90 -10.48 3.72
C LYS A 67 -0.31 -9.88 4.42
N LYS A 68 -1.38 -10.66 4.52
CA LYS A 68 -2.48 -10.38 5.44
C LYS A 68 -1.97 -10.57 6.87
N ILE A 69 -2.34 -9.66 7.78
CA ILE A 69 -2.00 -9.73 9.21
C ILE A 69 -3.21 -10.21 10.01
N GLU A 70 -4.33 -9.51 9.83
CA GLU A 70 -5.53 -9.70 10.63
C GLU A 70 -6.79 -9.41 9.81
N ASP A 71 -7.94 -9.80 10.34
CA ASP A 71 -9.24 -9.38 9.82
C ASP A 71 -9.72 -8.13 10.57
N ILE A 72 -10.21 -7.15 9.84
CA ILE A 72 -10.83 -5.95 10.39
C ILE A 72 -12.34 -6.19 10.44
N THR A 73 -12.89 -6.25 11.66
CA THR A 73 -14.30 -6.56 11.88
C THR A 73 -15.01 -5.44 12.65
N GLN A 74 -16.31 -5.31 12.46
CA GLN A 74 -17.21 -4.50 13.26
C GLN A 74 -18.40 -5.36 13.68
N GLY A 75 -18.43 -5.77 14.95
CA GLY A 75 -19.31 -6.85 15.39
C GLY A 75 -18.95 -8.15 14.66
N ASP A 76 -19.94 -8.78 14.05
CA ASP A 76 -19.76 -10.01 13.28
C ASP A 76 -19.40 -9.77 11.79
N GLU A 77 -19.47 -8.53 11.33
CA GLU A 77 -19.19 -8.17 9.95
C GLU A 77 -17.72 -7.93 9.72
N LYS A 78 -17.20 -8.54 8.63
CA LYS A 78 -15.82 -8.38 8.20
C LYS A 78 -15.73 -7.25 7.18
N LEU A 79 -15.11 -6.13 7.59
CA LEU A 79 -15.01 -4.91 6.78
C LEU A 79 -13.76 -4.87 5.90
N GLY A 80 -12.71 -5.61 6.27
CA GLY A 80 -11.45 -5.53 5.57
C GLY A 80 -10.37 -6.44 6.15
N ILE A 81 -9.15 -6.17 5.77
CA ILE A 81 -7.96 -6.89 6.25
C ILE A 81 -6.82 -5.92 6.58
N GLY A 82 -6.08 -6.22 7.62
CA GLY A 82 -4.78 -5.63 7.87
C GLY A 82 -3.74 -6.22 6.91
N VAL A 83 -2.94 -5.37 6.30
CA VAL A 83 -1.94 -5.74 5.28
C VAL A 83 -0.56 -5.26 5.73
N LYS A 84 0.40 -6.19 5.71
CA LYS A 84 1.81 -5.91 5.97
C LYS A 84 2.61 -6.01 4.67
N MET A 85 3.30 -4.95 4.33
CA MET A 85 4.20 -4.85 3.19
C MET A 85 5.64 -4.82 3.69
N THR A 86 6.46 -5.76 3.24
CA THR A 86 7.88 -5.84 3.61
C THR A 86 8.75 -5.73 2.35
N VAL A 87 9.62 -4.75 2.31
CA VAL A 87 10.59 -4.58 1.22
C VAL A 87 11.70 -5.61 1.39
N LYS A 88 11.66 -6.69 0.61
CA LYS A 88 12.67 -7.78 0.67
C LYS A 88 13.94 -7.45 -0.11
N LYS A 89 13.84 -6.61 -1.14
CA LYS A 89 14.95 -6.15 -1.96
C LYS A 89 14.68 -4.71 -2.41
N ASN A 90 15.71 -3.88 -2.37
CA ASN A 90 15.66 -2.55 -2.95
C ASN A 90 17.07 -2.16 -3.42
N LYS A 91 17.20 -1.80 -4.70
CA LYS A 91 18.47 -1.33 -5.31
C LYS A 91 18.60 0.19 -5.28
N LEU A 92 17.53 0.91 -4.91
CA LEU A 92 17.44 2.37 -4.98
C LEU A 92 17.52 3.03 -3.60
N SER A 93 17.26 2.28 -2.52
CA SER A 93 17.18 2.76 -1.14
C SER A 93 17.42 1.59 -0.18
N PRO A 94 17.69 1.81 1.11
CA PRO A 94 17.84 0.73 2.09
C PRO A 94 16.63 -0.22 2.10
N PRO A 95 16.87 -1.54 1.99
CA PRO A 95 15.81 -2.55 2.02
C PRO A 95 15.31 -2.81 3.45
N PHE A 96 14.41 -3.80 3.60
CA PHE A 96 13.86 -4.33 4.85
C PHE A 96 12.93 -3.37 5.61
N LYS A 97 12.52 -2.27 5.00
CA LYS A 97 11.46 -1.42 5.55
C LYS A 97 10.13 -2.17 5.52
N VAL A 98 9.32 -1.89 6.53
CA VAL A 98 7.99 -2.47 6.72
C VAL A 98 6.98 -1.34 6.77
N ALA A 99 5.86 -1.52 6.08
CA ALA A 99 4.66 -0.70 6.20
C ALA A 99 3.46 -1.61 6.50
N GLU A 100 2.59 -1.15 7.37
CA GLU A 100 1.33 -1.81 7.71
C GLU A 100 0.18 -0.84 7.42
N THR A 101 -0.90 -1.33 6.82
CA THR A 101 -2.06 -0.54 6.44
C THR A 101 -3.31 -1.39 6.44
N VAL A 102 -4.48 -0.77 6.27
CA VAL A 102 -5.78 -1.44 6.23
C VAL A 102 -6.34 -1.37 4.81
N LEU A 103 -6.74 -2.53 4.29
CA LEU A 103 -7.49 -2.66 3.05
C LEU A 103 -8.95 -2.95 3.38
N LEU A 104 -9.83 -1.99 3.17
CA LEU A 104 -11.28 -2.14 3.30
C LEU A 104 -11.87 -2.71 2.01
N PHE A 105 -12.88 -3.57 2.11
CA PHE A 105 -13.45 -4.26 0.95
C PHE A 105 -14.30 -3.36 0.07
N ASP A 106 -14.90 -2.30 0.65
CA ASP A 106 -15.75 -1.35 -0.03
C ASP A 106 -14.97 -0.21 -0.74
N ARG A 107 -13.83 0.22 -0.19
CA ARG A 107 -13.13 1.44 -0.63
C ARG A 107 -11.61 1.29 -0.85
N GLY A 108 -11.06 0.08 -0.64
CA GLY A 108 -9.64 -0.18 -0.83
C GLY A 108 -8.76 0.26 0.35
N PHE A 109 -7.54 0.70 0.11
CA PHE A 109 -6.64 1.17 1.16
C PHE A 109 -7.17 2.44 1.82
N SER A 110 -7.32 2.42 3.16
CA SER A 110 -7.81 3.57 3.92
C SER A 110 -6.63 4.40 4.44
N LYS A 111 -6.47 5.56 3.80
CA LYS A 111 -5.50 6.57 4.21
C LYS A 111 -5.82 7.14 5.59
N GLU A 112 -7.09 7.34 5.90
CA GLU A 112 -7.55 7.94 7.14
C GLU A 112 -7.29 7.01 8.34
N LEU A 113 -7.49 5.69 8.19
CA LEU A 113 -7.12 4.72 9.22
C LEU A 113 -5.61 4.71 9.48
N GLU A 114 -4.80 4.85 8.42
CA GLU A 114 -3.35 4.96 8.55
C GLU A 114 -2.94 6.25 9.27
N ILE A 115 -3.57 7.39 8.93
CA ILE A 115 -3.35 8.67 9.62
C ILE A 115 -3.67 8.53 11.10
N ILE A 116 -4.82 7.97 11.48
CA ILE A 116 -5.21 7.77 12.88
C ILE A 116 -4.21 6.90 13.61
N GLU A 117 -3.75 5.83 12.99
CA GLU A 117 -2.80 4.92 13.62
C GLU A 117 -1.42 5.56 13.83
N LEU A 118 -0.89 6.23 12.79
CA LEU A 118 0.40 6.91 12.88
C LEU A 118 0.34 8.10 13.83
N ALA A 119 -0.70 8.93 13.74
CA ALA A 119 -0.88 10.08 14.62
C ALA A 119 -1.07 9.67 16.08
N SER A 120 -1.73 8.53 16.35
CA SER A 120 -1.85 7.99 17.71
C SER A 120 -0.51 7.46 18.25
N LYS A 121 0.33 6.85 17.39
CA LYS A 121 1.68 6.39 17.77
C LYS A 121 2.64 7.57 18.06
N LEU A 122 2.38 8.73 17.49
CA LEU A 122 3.17 9.95 17.65
C LEU A 122 2.58 10.91 18.70
N ASP A 123 1.52 10.51 19.41
CA ASP A 123 0.78 11.34 20.37
C ASP A 123 0.21 12.65 19.78
N ILE A 124 0.12 12.75 18.45
CA ILE A 124 -0.55 13.85 17.73
C ILE A 124 -2.07 13.75 17.93
N ILE A 125 -2.63 12.54 17.80
CA ILE A 125 -4.01 12.20 18.19
C ILE A 125 -3.97 11.54 19.57
N LYS A 126 -4.72 12.09 20.50
CA LYS A 126 -4.88 11.52 21.86
C LYS A 126 -5.96 10.44 21.85
N LYS A 127 -5.62 9.28 22.45
CA LYS A 127 -6.56 8.19 22.67
C LYS A 127 -6.89 8.07 24.15
N THR A 128 -8.16 8.30 24.51
CA THR A 128 -8.67 8.14 25.89
C THR A 128 -9.74 7.05 25.90
N GLY A 129 -9.36 5.86 26.39
CA GLY A 129 -10.20 4.67 26.29
C GLY A 129 -10.45 4.31 24.82
N THR A 130 -11.71 4.38 24.37
CA THR A 130 -12.12 4.13 22.97
C THR A 130 -12.24 5.41 22.13
N TRP A 131 -12.07 6.59 22.73
CA TRP A 131 -12.23 7.88 22.06
C TRP A 131 -10.91 8.40 21.48
N PHE A 132 -11.00 8.95 20.28
CA PHE A 132 -9.92 9.65 19.59
C PHE A 132 -10.21 11.15 19.55
N SER A 133 -9.19 11.98 19.85
CA SER A 133 -9.30 13.43 19.80
C SER A 133 -8.01 14.05 19.23
N TYR A 134 -8.17 15.13 18.49
CA TYR A 134 -7.10 15.96 17.98
C TYR A 134 -7.27 17.36 18.51
N GLN A 135 -6.30 17.86 19.29
CA GLN A 135 -6.44 19.09 20.07
C GLN A 135 -7.74 19.02 20.91
N ASP A 136 -8.66 19.98 20.70
CA ASP A 136 -9.97 20.04 21.38
C ASP A 136 -11.10 19.38 20.59
N ILE A 137 -10.81 18.80 19.42
CA ILE A 137 -11.79 18.20 18.52
C ILE A 137 -11.92 16.69 18.81
N LYS A 138 -13.15 16.25 19.11
CA LYS A 138 -13.47 14.81 19.21
C LYS A 138 -13.64 14.23 17.81
N LEU A 139 -12.73 13.32 17.41
CA LEU A 139 -12.81 12.66 16.11
C LEU A 139 -13.83 11.54 16.08
N GLY A 140 -14.00 10.78 17.19
CA GLY A 140 -14.97 9.71 17.27
C GLY A 140 -14.61 8.60 18.25
N GLN A 141 -15.58 7.74 18.52
CA GLN A 141 -15.40 6.53 19.32
C GLN A 141 -15.03 5.36 18.41
N GLY A 142 -13.84 4.78 18.60
CA GLY A 142 -13.28 3.72 17.75
C GLY A 142 -12.58 4.26 16.51
N LYS A 143 -11.67 3.46 15.96
CA LYS A 143 -10.85 3.85 14.80
C LYS A 143 -11.70 4.15 13.55
N MET A 144 -12.75 3.38 13.30
CA MET A 144 -13.59 3.54 12.11
C MET A 144 -14.32 4.88 12.12
N ASN A 145 -15.03 5.21 13.22
CA ASN A 145 -15.74 6.48 13.33
C ASN A 145 -14.78 7.68 13.25
N ALA A 146 -13.60 7.57 13.85
CA ALA A 146 -12.58 8.62 13.73
C ALA A 146 -12.06 8.76 12.29
N ALA A 147 -11.91 7.66 11.56
CA ALA A 147 -11.52 7.70 10.14
C ALA A 147 -12.63 8.32 9.28
N ASP A 148 -13.88 7.94 9.50
CA ASP A 148 -15.03 8.52 8.78
C ASP A 148 -15.16 10.03 9.06
N PHE A 149 -14.84 10.49 10.27
CA PHE A 149 -14.74 11.91 10.58
C PHE A 149 -13.68 12.61 9.74
N LEU A 150 -12.49 12.00 9.58
CA LEU A 150 -11.41 12.56 8.74
C LEU A 150 -11.76 12.55 7.25
N VAL A 151 -12.51 11.57 6.76
CA VAL A 151 -13.07 11.58 5.40
C VAL A 151 -13.97 12.77 5.16
N ALA A 152 -14.84 13.10 6.14
CA ALA A 152 -15.75 14.24 6.08
C ALA A 152 -15.03 15.59 6.28
N ASN A 153 -13.95 15.63 7.03
CA ASN A 153 -13.22 16.84 7.41
C ASN A 153 -11.80 16.85 6.83
N LYS A 154 -11.69 17.05 5.52
CA LYS A 154 -10.43 16.93 4.76
C LYS A 154 -9.35 17.92 5.21
N GLU A 155 -9.72 19.08 5.70
CA GLU A 155 -8.76 20.08 6.20
C GLU A 155 -8.04 19.58 7.46
N ILE A 156 -8.79 19.02 8.42
CA ILE A 156 -8.22 18.44 9.65
C ILE A 156 -7.37 17.20 9.29
N SER A 157 -7.85 16.38 8.37
CA SER A 157 -7.11 15.20 7.88
C SER A 157 -5.77 15.61 7.27
N LEU A 158 -5.75 16.67 6.46
CA LEU A 158 -4.54 17.20 5.82
C LEU A 158 -3.56 17.80 6.84
N GLU A 159 -4.07 18.54 7.83
CA GLU A 159 -3.25 19.11 8.90
C GLU A 159 -2.53 18.02 9.69
N ILE A 160 -3.27 17.00 10.12
CA ILE A 160 -2.69 15.85 10.84
C ILE A 160 -1.68 15.12 9.97
N GLU A 161 -2.01 14.86 8.68
CA GLU A 161 -1.07 14.22 7.75
C GLU A 161 0.23 15.02 7.60
N ASN A 162 0.13 16.33 7.45
CA ASN A 162 1.32 17.19 7.30
C ASN A 162 2.17 17.20 8.57
N THR A 163 1.56 17.16 9.76
CA THR A 163 2.28 17.03 11.03
C THR A 163 3.02 15.68 11.11
N ILE A 164 2.39 14.58 10.67
CA ILE A 164 3.06 13.27 10.57
C ILE A 164 4.23 13.32 9.58
N ARG A 165 4.03 13.94 8.40
CA ARG A 165 5.07 14.06 7.37
C ARG A 165 6.26 14.88 7.85
N GLU A 166 6.01 15.96 8.57
CA GLU A 166 7.06 16.77 9.17
C GLU A 166 7.90 15.96 10.16
N TYR A 167 7.26 15.20 11.05
CA TYR A 167 7.95 14.31 11.98
C TYR A 167 8.91 13.34 11.27
N TYR A 168 8.50 12.78 10.13
CA TYR A 168 9.32 11.86 9.32
C TYR A 168 10.20 12.57 8.29
N SER A 169 10.30 13.89 8.29
CA SER A 169 11.04 14.71 7.30
C SER A 169 10.63 14.41 5.85
N VAL A 170 9.34 14.15 5.63
CA VAL A 170 8.73 13.94 4.32
C VAL A 170 8.06 15.24 3.86
N LYS A 171 8.14 15.57 2.56
CA LYS A 171 7.52 16.76 2.01
C LYS A 171 6.02 16.83 2.32
N PRO A 172 5.49 17.99 2.72
CA PRO A 172 4.06 18.16 2.99
C PRO A 172 3.23 17.99 1.71
N VAL A 173 1.96 17.61 1.89
CA VAL A 173 0.97 17.63 0.80
C VAL A 173 0.47 19.06 0.64
N LEU A 174 0.57 19.61 -0.57
CA LEU A 174 0.05 20.93 -0.88
C LEU A 174 -1.46 20.88 -1.06
N SER A 175 -2.19 21.83 -0.47
CA SER A 175 -3.66 21.93 -0.55
C SER A 175 -4.19 22.10 -1.99
N ILE A 176 -3.37 22.60 -2.90
CA ILE A 176 -3.70 22.81 -4.32
C ILE A 176 -4.00 21.49 -5.05
N THR A 177 -3.42 20.38 -4.61
CA THR A 177 -3.64 19.06 -5.26
C THR A 177 -5.06 18.53 -5.03
N LEU A 178 -5.78 18.99 -3.99
CA LEU A 178 -7.16 18.58 -3.71
C LEU A 178 -8.17 19.20 -4.70
N ASN A 179 -7.92 20.40 -5.20
CA ASN A 179 -8.81 21.08 -6.16
C ASN A 179 -8.66 20.53 -7.59
N ALA A 180 -7.48 20.07 -7.99
CA ALA A 180 -7.23 19.53 -9.33
C ALA A 180 -7.99 18.21 -9.62
N PHE A 181 -8.31 17.43 -8.59
CA PHE A 181 -9.10 16.19 -8.74
C PHE A 181 -10.61 16.43 -8.68
N ALA A 182 -11.06 17.55 -8.10
CA ALA A 182 -12.49 17.92 -8.06
C ALA A 182 -12.98 18.47 -9.41
N GLU A 183 -12.14 19.22 -10.13
CA GLU A 183 -12.52 19.85 -11.41
C GLU A 183 -12.61 18.86 -12.58
N THR A 184 -11.95 17.71 -12.53
CA THR A 184 -12.00 16.69 -13.59
C THR A 184 -13.26 15.82 -13.56
N SER A 185 -14.07 15.87 -12.51
CA SER A 185 -15.31 15.08 -12.38
C SER A 185 -16.58 15.77 -12.91
N GLU A 186 -16.54 17.07 -13.27
CA GLU A 186 -17.73 17.83 -13.68
C GLU A 186 -17.90 18.05 -15.19
N THR A 187 -17.01 17.58 -16.05
CA THR A 187 -17.22 17.65 -17.49
C THR A 187 -18.15 16.54 -17.99
N LYS A 188 -19.47 16.73 -17.79
CA LYS A 188 -20.50 16.00 -18.53
C LYS A 188 -20.45 16.41 -20.01
N PRO A 189 -20.48 15.47 -20.97
CA PRO A 189 -20.53 15.81 -22.39
C PRO A 189 -21.89 16.45 -22.71
N LYS A 190 -21.85 17.65 -23.26
CA LYS A 190 -23.04 18.31 -23.85
C LYS A 190 -23.58 17.44 -24.98
N LYS A 191 -24.81 16.94 -24.83
CA LYS A 191 -25.57 16.33 -25.94
C LYS A 191 -25.76 17.40 -27.02
N SER A 192 -25.18 17.21 -28.19
CA SER A 192 -25.55 17.92 -29.41
C SER A 192 -26.93 17.42 -29.83
N LYS A 193 -27.91 18.32 -29.86
CA LYS A 193 -29.16 18.14 -30.61
C LYS A 193 -28.87 18.43 -32.10
N GLN A 194 -29.14 17.48 -32.93
CA GLN A 194 -29.68 17.62 -34.26
C GLN A 194 -30.67 16.47 -34.50
#